data_b8b67be841e86fb4344e2238a5ec3453
#
_entry.id   b8b67be841e86fb4344e2238a5ec3453
#
_cell.length_a   1.000
_cell.length_b   1.000
_cell.length_c   1.000
_cell.angle_alpha   90.00
_cell.angle_beta   90.00
_cell.angle_gamma   90.00
#
_symmetry.space_group_name_H-M   'P 1'
#
loop_
_entity.id
_entity.type
_entity.pdbx_description
1 polymer ?
#
loop_
_entity_poly.entity_id
_entity_poly.type
_entity_poly.pdbx_seq_one_letter_code
_entity_poly.pdbx_strand_id
1 'polypeptide(L)'
;MAYRLFPRLQKQKRKGIIMKWTKLTIDTTTAAEDMISYALSELGIEGIEIEDHVPLTEEEKARMYVDLLPDEIAPDDGTARISCYIDPEVNMDELVKQIKEQLDEIEQFLPVGPKTITIGETEDKDWINNWKQFFKPFRVNDHIIIKPTWEVLEDKKETDTVVEIDPGTAFGTGSHHTTKLCIHQLDKYMKKGDRLLDVGCGSGILSIIGLKLGAGFAVGTDIDEHAISATLENLEKNGLTDENMEVFQGNILSDQETKDRVGYEKYDIVLANILADVLVPLSEIIRPHMKKDGMIVMSGIINTKEEEVKDALLRNGFEIVEITYSGEWVAITAK
;
A
#
# COMPACT_ATOMS: atom_id res chain seq x y z
N MET A 1 4.45 -14.85 9.69
CA MET A 1 5.44 -13.76 9.74
C MET A 1 4.70 -12.45 9.63
N ALA A 2 4.43 -11.80 10.74
CA ALA A 2 3.75 -10.50 10.76
C ALA A 2 4.81 -9.41 10.90
N TYR A 3 4.96 -8.55 9.89
CA TYR A 3 5.86 -7.41 9.94
C TYR A 3 5.08 -6.18 10.38
N ARG A 4 5.25 -5.75 11.64
CA ARG A 4 4.76 -4.44 12.11
C ARG A 4 5.86 -3.40 11.91
N LEU A 5 5.80 -2.62 10.83
CA LEU A 5 6.70 -1.50 10.57
C LEU A 5 6.09 -0.19 11.06
N PHE A 6 6.80 0.54 11.92
CA PHE A 6 6.44 1.89 12.35
C PHE A 6 7.18 2.98 11.54
N PRO A 7 6.53 4.12 11.20
CA PRO A 7 6.91 5.00 10.09
C PRO A 7 7.80 6.20 10.46
N ARG A 8 8.92 6.06 11.15
CA ARG A 8 9.80 7.22 11.45
C ARG A 8 11.24 7.19 10.94
N LEU A 9 11.64 6.18 10.17
CA LEU A 9 13.00 6.06 9.62
C LEU A 9 13.32 7.03 8.43
N GLN A 10 12.39 7.89 8.02
CA GLN A 10 12.55 8.70 6.78
C GLN A 10 13.14 10.10 6.96
N LYS A 11 13.45 10.58 8.17
CA LYS A 11 13.84 11.99 8.34
C LYS A 11 15.28 12.36 7.97
N GLN A 12 16.14 11.44 7.54
CA GLN A 12 17.55 11.76 7.17
C GLN A 12 18.02 11.09 5.88
N LYS A 13 17.33 11.26 4.77
CA LYS A 13 17.98 11.03 3.45
C LYS A 13 18.99 12.14 3.16
N ARG A 14 20.22 12.00 3.64
CA ARG A 14 21.39 12.69 3.06
C ARG A 14 21.83 11.90 1.83
N LYS A 15 21.81 12.59 0.68
CA LYS A 15 22.17 12.03 -0.63
C LYS A 15 23.51 11.27 -0.57
N GLY A 16 23.47 9.97 -0.88
CA GLY A 16 24.68 9.23 -1.32
C GLY A 16 25.51 8.51 -0.24
N ILE A 17 25.07 8.42 1.00
CA ILE A 17 25.78 7.67 2.05
C ILE A 17 25.00 6.39 2.35
N ILE A 18 25.61 5.22 2.10
CA ILE A 18 25.12 3.94 2.59
C ILE A 18 25.20 4.00 4.12
N MET A 19 24.03 4.07 4.79
CA MET A 19 24.02 4.04 6.24
C MET A 19 24.12 2.56 6.68
N LYS A 20 25.06 2.30 7.59
CA LYS A 20 25.15 1.03 8.29
C LYS A 20 24.30 1.15 9.55
N TRP A 21 23.38 0.22 9.73
CA TRP A 21 22.58 0.09 10.92
C TRP A 21 23.05 -1.11 11.74
N THR A 22 22.92 -1.02 13.03
CA THR A 22 23.12 -2.20 13.87
C THR A 22 21.79 -2.88 14.08
N LYS A 23 21.61 -4.12 13.54
CA LYS A 23 20.45 -4.95 13.84
C LYS A 23 20.68 -5.66 15.17
N LEU A 24 19.82 -5.38 16.15
CA LEU A 24 19.75 -6.10 17.41
C LEU A 24 18.54 -7.02 17.36
N THR A 25 18.74 -8.30 17.63
CA THR A 25 17.70 -9.33 17.60
C THR A 25 17.60 -10.01 18.96
N ILE A 26 16.38 -10.16 19.47
CA ILE A 26 16.06 -10.79 20.74
C ILE A 26 15.22 -12.03 20.46
N ASP A 27 15.71 -13.22 20.79
CA ASP A 27 14.91 -14.43 20.77
C ASP A 27 14.09 -14.51 22.08
N THR A 28 12.78 -14.64 21.93
CA THR A 28 11.81 -14.58 23.05
C THR A 28 10.63 -15.53 22.82
N THR A 29 9.53 -15.31 23.52
CA THR A 29 8.27 -16.05 23.38
C THR A 29 7.17 -15.13 22.88
N THR A 30 6.16 -15.70 22.20
CA THR A 30 4.96 -14.98 21.76
C THR A 30 4.21 -14.33 22.94
N ALA A 31 4.26 -14.93 24.13
CA ALA A 31 3.64 -14.38 25.33
C ALA A 31 4.27 -13.08 25.84
N ALA A 32 5.56 -12.82 25.53
CA ALA A 32 6.32 -11.67 26.04
C ALA A 32 6.53 -10.57 24.99
N GLU A 33 6.19 -10.79 23.74
CA GLU A 33 6.51 -9.88 22.61
C GLU A 33 5.95 -8.47 22.78
N ASP A 34 4.71 -8.33 23.23
CA ASP A 34 4.07 -7.02 23.42
C ASP A 34 4.74 -6.22 24.54
N MET A 35 5.10 -6.87 25.66
CA MET A 35 5.77 -6.21 26.75
C MET A 35 7.21 -5.83 26.42
N ILE A 36 7.92 -6.67 25.68
CA ILE A 36 9.27 -6.37 25.20
C ILE A 36 9.22 -5.22 24.20
N SER A 37 8.26 -5.23 23.28
CA SER A 37 8.06 -4.14 22.32
C SER A 37 7.79 -2.81 23.02
N TYR A 38 6.97 -2.84 24.06
CA TYR A 38 6.72 -1.65 24.88
C TYR A 38 8.01 -1.17 25.60
N ALA A 39 8.75 -2.08 26.22
CA ALA A 39 10.01 -1.74 26.90
C ALA A 39 11.06 -1.16 25.93
N LEU A 40 11.17 -1.69 24.71
CA LEU A 40 12.05 -1.14 23.69
C LEU A 40 11.63 0.27 23.26
N SER A 41 10.31 0.53 23.17
CA SER A 41 9.77 1.87 22.90
C SER A 41 10.12 2.88 23.98
N GLU A 42 10.06 2.49 25.27
CA GLU A 42 10.49 3.33 26.40
C GLU A 42 11.98 3.67 26.34
N LEU A 43 12.81 2.79 25.76
CA LEU A 43 14.22 3.03 25.50
C LEU A 43 14.48 3.89 24.24
N GLY A 44 13.40 4.39 23.60
CA GLY A 44 13.49 5.25 22.42
C GLY A 44 13.71 4.48 21.11
N ILE A 45 13.47 3.17 21.10
CA ILE A 45 13.56 2.32 19.90
C ILE A 45 12.18 2.28 19.25
N GLU A 46 12.01 2.99 18.12
CA GLU A 46 10.70 3.14 17.44
C GLU A 46 10.49 2.13 16.31
N GLY A 47 11.54 1.50 15.78
CA GLY A 47 11.47 0.54 14.66
C GLY A 47 11.68 -0.89 15.12
N ILE A 48 10.61 -1.68 15.24
CA ILE A 48 10.63 -3.06 15.71
C ILE A 48 10.01 -3.97 14.67
N GLU A 49 10.69 -5.09 14.39
CA GLU A 49 10.22 -6.18 13.53
C GLU A 49 9.97 -7.39 14.43
N ILE A 50 8.77 -7.98 14.37
CA ILE A 50 8.42 -9.19 15.11
C ILE A 50 8.24 -10.34 14.11
N GLU A 51 8.98 -11.42 14.34
CA GLU A 51 8.83 -12.68 13.63
C GLU A 51 8.23 -13.71 14.61
N ASP A 52 6.99 -14.09 14.37
CA ASP A 52 6.24 -15.07 15.16
C ASP A 52 5.41 -16.00 14.25
N HIS A 53 4.72 -16.96 14.84
CA HIS A 53 3.77 -17.85 14.19
C HIS A 53 2.33 -17.66 14.73
N VAL A 54 2.06 -16.53 15.39
CA VAL A 54 0.72 -16.22 15.90
C VAL A 54 -0.21 -15.94 14.75
N PRO A 55 -1.33 -16.67 14.61
CA PRO A 55 -2.31 -16.38 13.57
C PRO A 55 -2.90 -14.98 13.76
N LEU A 56 -2.88 -14.18 12.70
CA LEU A 56 -3.49 -12.86 12.71
C LEU A 56 -5.00 -12.98 12.88
N THR A 57 -5.56 -12.16 13.77
CA THR A 57 -7.01 -12.03 13.89
C THR A 57 -7.60 -11.35 12.67
N GLU A 58 -8.91 -11.54 12.41
CA GLU A 58 -9.58 -10.88 11.28
C GLU A 58 -9.55 -9.34 11.38
N GLU A 59 -9.53 -8.80 12.63
CA GLU A 59 -9.36 -7.36 12.86
C GLU A 59 -7.95 -6.87 12.51
N GLU A 60 -6.93 -7.65 12.81
CA GLU A 60 -5.54 -7.34 12.45
C GLU A 60 -5.33 -7.46 10.96
N LYS A 61 -5.85 -8.50 10.31
CA LYS A 61 -5.83 -8.64 8.84
C LYS A 61 -6.50 -7.44 8.16
N ALA A 62 -7.63 -6.96 8.70
CA ALA A 62 -8.34 -5.80 8.17
C ALA A 62 -7.58 -4.47 8.35
N ARG A 63 -6.70 -4.37 9.36
CA ARG A 63 -5.85 -3.20 9.62
C ARG A 63 -4.52 -3.24 8.88
N MET A 64 -4.04 -4.44 8.59
CA MET A 64 -2.83 -4.65 7.82
C MET A 64 -3.21 -4.67 6.33
N TYR A 65 -3.04 -3.57 5.64
CA TYR A 65 -3.16 -3.46 4.18
C TYR A 65 -2.02 -4.25 3.49
N VAL A 66 -1.95 -5.57 3.69
CA VAL A 66 -0.88 -6.42 3.15
C VAL A 66 -1.44 -7.25 2.01
N ASP A 67 -0.89 -7.05 0.82
CA ASP A 67 -1.30 -7.73 -0.41
C ASP A 67 -0.95 -9.23 -0.47
N LEU A 68 -0.10 -9.72 0.42
CA LEU A 68 0.37 -11.11 0.44
C LEU A 68 0.52 -11.60 1.89
N LEU A 69 -0.46 -12.34 2.37
CA LEU A 69 -0.27 -13.24 3.51
C LEU A 69 0.16 -14.59 2.95
N PRO A 70 1.17 -15.27 3.54
CA PRO A 70 1.47 -16.65 3.19
C PRO A 70 0.25 -17.53 3.39
N ASP A 71 -0.07 -18.38 2.40
CA ASP A 71 -1.24 -19.27 2.44
C ASP A 71 -1.20 -20.30 3.59
N GLU A 72 -0.03 -20.53 4.20
CA GLU A 72 0.16 -21.39 5.36
C GLU A 72 1.12 -20.73 6.36
N ILE A 73 0.59 -20.20 7.45
CA ILE A 73 1.37 -19.86 8.63
C ILE A 73 1.50 -21.14 9.45
N ALA A 74 2.74 -21.56 9.77
CA ALA A 74 2.96 -22.67 10.69
C ALA A 74 2.24 -22.40 12.04
N PRO A 75 1.75 -23.46 12.72
CA PRO A 75 1.13 -23.26 14.05
C PRO A 75 2.09 -22.53 14.99
N ASP A 76 1.53 -21.66 15.84
CA ASP A 76 2.30 -20.99 16.89
C ASP A 76 3.02 -22.06 17.77
N ASP A 77 4.33 -22.00 17.79
CA ASP A 77 5.19 -22.87 18.57
C ASP A 77 5.63 -22.22 19.90
N GLY A 78 5.06 -21.04 20.21
CA GLY A 78 5.36 -20.27 21.42
C GLY A 78 6.67 -19.49 21.34
N THR A 79 7.35 -19.47 20.19
CA THR A 79 8.58 -18.71 19.99
C THR A 79 8.35 -17.45 19.20
N ALA A 80 9.08 -16.39 19.55
CA ALA A 80 9.08 -15.14 18.82
C ALA A 80 10.50 -14.57 18.73
N ARG A 81 10.72 -13.76 17.70
CA ARG A 81 11.95 -13.02 17.50
C ARG A 81 11.64 -11.55 17.28
N ILE A 82 12.22 -10.69 18.10
CA ILE A 82 12.08 -9.24 17.97
C ILE A 82 13.39 -8.66 17.46
N SER A 83 13.35 -7.99 16.33
CA SER A 83 14.50 -7.30 15.75
C SER A 83 14.27 -5.80 15.77
N CYS A 84 15.29 -5.02 16.12
CA CYS A 84 15.28 -3.57 16.05
C CYS A 84 16.55 -3.04 15.39
N TYR A 85 16.43 -1.84 14.81
CA TYR A 85 17.48 -1.20 14.03
C TYR A 85 17.96 0.04 14.76
N ILE A 86 19.22 0.01 15.18
CA ILE A 86 19.82 1.00 16.07
C ILE A 86 20.75 1.92 15.29
N ASP A 87 20.63 3.22 15.54
CA ASP A 87 21.50 4.23 14.95
C ASP A 87 22.97 3.96 15.36
N PRO A 88 23.93 4.06 14.43
CA PRO A 88 25.35 3.84 14.73
C PRO A 88 25.94 4.75 15.82
N GLU A 89 25.30 5.88 16.11
CA GLU A 89 25.74 6.82 17.16
C GLU A 89 25.35 6.37 18.58
N VAL A 90 24.48 5.35 18.72
CA VAL A 90 24.01 4.85 20.01
C VAL A 90 25.07 3.96 20.66
N ASN A 91 25.29 4.15 21.97
CA ASN A 91 26.17 3.27 22.75
C ASN A 91 25.52 1.89 22.94
N MET A 92 25.94 0.92 22.13
CA MET A 92 25.38 -0.43 22.11
C MET A 92 25.56 -1.19 23.43
N ASP A 93 26.70 -1.02 24.14
CA ASP A 93 26.95 -1.73 25.39
C ASP A 93 25.97 -1.29 26.48
N GLU A 94 25.68 0.01 26.56
CA GLU A 94 24.72 0.55 27.52
C GLU A 94 23.30 0.16 27.16
N LEU A 95 22.93 0.23 25.86
CA LEU A 95 21.62 -0.17 25.40
C LEU A 95 21.34 -1.65 25.67
N VAL A 96 22.28 -2.54 25.34
CA VAL A 96 22.14 -3.99 25.62
C VAL A 96 21.97 -4.27 27.09
N LYS A 97 22.68 -3.52 27.96
CA LYS A 97 22.52 -3.63 29.41
C LYS A 97 21.12 -3.26 29.87
N GLN A 98 20.60 -2.11 29.38
CA GLN A 98 19.22 -1.65 29.67
C GLN A 98 18.18 -2.66 29.19
N ILE A 99 18.35 -3.19 27.97
CA ILE A 99 17.44 -4.22 27.43
C ILE A 99 17.44 -5.46 28.31
N LYS A 100 18.61 -5.94 28.76
CA LYS A 100 18.70 -7.11 29.67
C LYS A 100 17.99 -6.86 30.99
N GLU A 101 18.17 -5.67 31.58
CA GLU A 101 17.48 -5.27 32.80
C GLU A 101 15.94 -5.30 32.61
N GLN A 102 15.44 -4.79 31.50
CA GLN A 102 14.00 -4.86 31.17
C GLN A 102 13.51 -6.30 30.95
N LEU A 103 14.30 -7.15 30.27
CA LEU A 103 13.95 -8.55 30.07
C LEU A 103 13.89 -9.32 31.41
N ASP A 104 14.80 -9.02 32.34
CA ASP A 104 14.82 -9.63 33.70
C ASP A 104 13.63 -9.15 34.55
N GLU A 105 13.15 -7.92 34.35
CA GLU A 105 11.94 -7.42 35.01
C GLU A 105 10.69 -8.10 34.44
N ILE A 106 10.58 -8.22 33.10
CA ILE A 106 9.44 -8.86 32.43
C ILE A 106 9.36 -10.35 32.81
N GLU A 107 10.50 -11.04 32.97
CA GLU A 107 10.55 -12.46 33.31
C GLU A 107 9.90 -12.77 34.67
N GLN A 108 9.78 -11.79 35.57
CA GLN A 108 9.06 -11.97 36.83
C GLN A 108 7.55 -12.20 36.64
N PHE A 109 7.00 -11.83 35.50
CA PHE A 109 5.56 -11.86 35.21
C PHE A 109 5.19 -12.77 34.05
N LEU A 110 6.09 -12.92 33.05
CA LEU A 110 5.86 -13.67 31.83
C LEU A 110 7.09 -14.50 31.44
N PRO A 111 6.93 -15.66 30.81
CA PRO A 111 8.05 -16.43 30.28
C PRO A 111 8.71 -15.69 29.12
N VAL A 112 9.91 -15.18 29.30
CA VAL A 112 10.64 -14.42 28.27
C VAL A 112 11.45 -15.33 27.33
N GLY A 113 11.59 -16.60 27.65
CA GLY A 113 12.34 -17.58 26.84
C GLY A 113 13.86 -17.42 26.95
N PRO A 114 14.59 -17.68 25.84
CA PRO A 114 16.07 -17.77 25.93
C PRO A 114 16.75 -16.43 26.16
N LYS A 115 16.12 -15.30 25.93
CA LYS A 115 16.67 -13.93 26.05
C LYS A 115 18.01 -13.75 25.31
N THR A 116 18.21 -14.51 24.23
CA THR A 116 19.42 -14.40 23.44
C THR A 116 19.39 -13.07 22.67
N ILE A 117 20.39 -12.24 22.90
CA ILE A 117 20.55 -10.99 22.15
C ILE A 117 21.67 -11.18 21.14
N THR A 118 21.36 -11.06 19.88
CA THR A 118 22.31 -11.13 18.77
C THR A 118 22.47 -9.74 18.17
N ILE A 119 23.70 -9.32 17.94
CA ILE A 119 24.02 -8.04 17.33
C ILE A 119 24.70 -8.32 15.99
N GLY A 120 24.16 -7.75 14.92
CA GLY A 120 24.71 -7.85 13.58
C GLY A 120 24.78 -6.47 12.92
N GLU A 121 25.75 -6.30 12.02
CA GLU A 121 25.72 -5.15 11.10
C GLU A 121 24.78 -5.50 9.93
N THR A 122 23.89 -4.59 9.60
CA THR A 122 23.09 -4.69 8.39
C THR A 122 23.31 -3.43 7.53
N GLU A 123 23.47 -3.62 6.25
CA GLU A 123 23.47 -2.50 5.30
C GLU A 123 22.05 -2.32 4.78
N ASP A 124 21.64 -1.09 4.50
CA ASP A 124 20.36 -0.77 3.84
C ASP A 124 20.08 -1.67 2.63
N LYS A 125 21.13 -2.17 2.00
CA LYS A 125 21.04 -3.05 0.83
C LYS A 125 20.45 -4.44 1.13
N ASP A 126 20.70 -5.00 2.31
CA ASP A 126 20.30 -6.38 2.59
C ASP A 126 18.81 -6.49 2.90
N TRP A 127 18.27 -5.49 3.57
CA TRP A 127 16.83 -5.40 3.82
C TRP A 127 16.05 -4.97 2.56
N ILE A 128 16.52 -3.92 1.87
CA ILE A 128 15.95 -3.43 0.61
C ILE A 128 15.96 -4.52 -0.48
N ASN A 129 16.91 -5.45 -0.46
CA ASN A 129 17.00 -6.50 -1.48
C ASN A 129 16.20 -7.75 -1.12
N ASN A 130 16.01 -8.07 0.16
CA ASN A 130 15.27 -9.28 0.55
C ASN A 130 13.78 -9.22 0.20
N TRP A 131 13.11 -8.08 0.41
CA TRP A 131 11.69 -7.97 0.05
C TRP A 131 11.46 -7.88 -1.46
N LYS A 132 12.42 -7.36 -2.24
CA LYS A 132 12.33 -7.28 -3.71
C LYS A 132 12.14 -8.65 -4.37
N GLN A 133 12.67 -9.72 -3.79
CA GLN A 133 12.51 -11.07 -4.33
C GLN A 133 11.06 -11.58 -4.33
N PHE A 134 10.20 -11.01 -3.48
CA PHE A 134 8.79 -11.39 -3.39
C PHE A 134 7.92 -10.69 -4.44
N PHE A 135 8.42 -9.61 -5.06
CA PHE A 135 7.70 -8.90 -6.11
C PHE A 135 8.16 -9.37 -7.48
N LYS A 136 7.36 -10.23 -8.09
CA LYS A 136 7.62 -10.78 -9.42
C LYS A 136 6.66 -10.18 -10.45
N PRO A 137 7.05 -10.11 -11.73
CA PRO A 137 6.16 -9.73 -12.80
C PRO A 137 4.91 -10.62 -12.81
N PHE A 138 3.75 -10.05 -13.04
CA PHE A 138 2.53 -10.82 -13.21
C PHE A 138 1.63 -10.20 -14.28
N ARG A 139 0.79 -11.03 -14.90
CA ARG A 139 -0.23 -10.61 -15.84
C ARG A 139 -1.54 -10.36 -15.10
N VAL A 140 -2.13 -9.18 -15.32
CA VAL A 140 -3.48 -8.88 -14.84
C VAL A 140 -4.52 -9.51 -15.78
N ASN A 141 -4.26 -9.39 -17.10
CA ASN A 141 -5.07 -9.98 -18.15
C ASN A 141 -4.17 -10.37 -19.35
N ASP A 142 -4.78 -10.62 -20.54
CA ASP A 142 -4.06 -11.11 -21.74
C ASP A 142 -2.98 -10.15 -22.26
N HIS A 143 -3.03 -8.86 -21.93
CA HIS A 143 -2.12 -7.85 -22.49
C HIS A 143 -1.61 -6.80 -21.48
N ILE A 144 -2.00 -6.84 -20.20
CA ILE A 144 -1.49 -5.93 -19.17
C ILE A 144 -0.59 -6.71 -18.23
N ILE A 145 0.67 -6.25 -18.12
CA ILE A 145 1.68 -6.81 -17.23
C ILE A 145 2.12 -5.74 -16.26
N ILE A 146 2.15 -6.06 -14.97
CA ILE A 146 2.74 -5.23 -13.93
C ILE A 146 4.04 -5.88 -13.49
N LYS A 147 5.09 -5.10 -13.36
CA LYS A 147 6.39 -5.55 -12.88
C LYS A 147 7.09 -4.47 -12.07
N PRO A 148 7.94 -4.82 -11.12
CA PRO A 148 8.89 -3.87 -10.54
C PRO A 148 10.02 -3.55 -11.55
N THR A 149 10.70 -2.40 -11.36
CA THR A 149 11.76 -1.95 -12.30
C THR A 149 12.95 -2.90 -12.39
N TRP A 150 13.28 -3.59 -11.30
CA TRP A 150 14.43 -4.53 -11.22
C TRP A 150 14.20 -5.90 -11.86
N GLU A 151 12.98 -6.24 -12.27
CA GLU A 151 12.67 -7.51 -12.92
C GLU A 151 12.69 -7.35 -14.45
N VAL A 152 13.15 -8.38 -15.13
CA VAL A 152 13.18 -8.46 -16.59
C VAL A 152 12.07 -9.39 -17.07
N LEU A 153 11.36 -8.99 -18.11
CA LEU A 153 10.33 -9.83 -18.73
C LEU A 153 10.97 -10.69 -19.83
N GLU A 154 10.89 -12.00 -19.69
CA GLU A 154 11.38 -12.94 -20.69
C GLU A 154 10.34 -13.20 -21.80
N ASP A 155 9.03 -13.20 -21.47
CA ASP A 155 7.94 -13.56 -22.38
C ASP A 155 7.01 -12.36 -22.70
N LYS A 156 7.58 -11.25 -23.19
CA LYS A 156 6.81 -10.07 -23.61
C LYS A 156 6.31 -10.22 -25.03
N LYS A 157 5.00 -10.04 -25.24
CA LYS A 157 4.39 -9.91 -26.58
C LYS A 157 4.43 -8.44 -27.05
N GLU A 158 4.41 -8.22 -28.37
CA GLU A 158 4.33 -6.84 -28.91
C GLU A 158 3.08 -6.08 -28.49
N THR A 159 1.99 -6.80 -28.23
CA THR A 159 0.71 -6.25 -27.77
C THR A 159 0.65 -5.96 -26.27
N ASP A 160 1.66 -6.33 -25.50
CA ASP A 160 1.65 -6.19 -24.05
C ASP A 160 1.89 -4.74 -23.63
N THR A 161 1.00 -4.23 -22.81
CA THR A 161 1.16 -2.99 -22.05
C THR A 161 1.87 -3.34 -20.74
N VAL A 162 3.14 -2.96 -20.65
CA VAL A 162 3.96 -3.18 -19.46
C VAL A 162 3.95 -1.93 -18.59
N VAL A 163 3.61 -2.11 -17.33
CA VAL A 163 3.57 -1.05 -16.31
C VAL A 163 4.58 -1.36 -15.22
N GLU A 164 5.46 -0.41 -14.97
CA GLU A 164 6.49 -0.51 -13.95
C GLU A 164 6.02 0.15 -12.66
N ILE A 165 5.81 -0.64 -11.63
CA ILE A 165 5.44 -0.17 -10.28
C ILE A 165 6.42 -0.76 -9.29
N ASP A 166 7.16 0.11 -8.62
CA ASP A 166 7.97 -0.34 -7.51
C ASP A 166 7.14 -0.27 -6.23
N PRO A 167 7.00 -1.39 -5.52
CA PRO A 167 6.38 -1.40 -4.21
C PRO A 167 7.13 -0.45 -3.27
N GLY A 168 6.39 0.44 -2.65
CA GLY A 168 6.91 1.46 -1.76
C GLY A 168 6.05 1.58 -0.50
N THR A 169 6.04 2.76 0.08
CA THR A 169 5.22 3.10 1.26
C THR A 169 3.76 3.40 0.91
N ALA A 170 3.44 3.60 -0.39
CA ALA A 170 2.09 3.86 -0.85
C ALA A 170 1.38 2.56 -1.25
N PHE A 171 0.07 2.50 -1.00
CA PHE A 171 -0.79 1.39 -1.43
C PHE A 171 -0.87 1.29 -2.97
N GLY A 172 -1.05 0.07 -3.48
CA GLY A 172 -1.28 -0.17 -4.91
C GLY A 172 -0.08 -0.78 -5.63
N THR A 173 0.36 -1.98 -5.23
CA THR A 173 1.36 -2.78 -5.96
C THR A 173 0.78 -3.43 -7.23
N GLY A 174 -0.55 -3.43 -7.35
CA GLY A 174 -1.29 -4.04 -8.46
C GLY A 174 -1.68 -5.50 -8.24
N SER A 175 -1.12 -6.18 -7.25
CA SER A 175 -1.42 -7.60 -6.99
C SER A 175 -2.76 -7.81 -6.30
N HIS A 176 -3.23 -6.81 -5.53
CA HIS A 176 -4.48 -6.90 -4.78
C HIS A 176 -5.72 -7.08 -5.68
N HIS A 177 -6.70 -7.83 -5.19
CA HIS A 177 -7.94 -8.13 -5.91
C HIS A 177 -8.67 -6.87 -6.36
N THR A 178 -8.79 -5.85 -5.51
CA THR A 178 -9.48 -4.59 -5.81
C THR A 178 -8.81 -3.83 -6.93
N THR A 179 -7.48 -3.78 -6.96
CA THR A 179 -6.71 -3.14 -8.02
C THR A 179 -6.91 -3.86 -9.35
N LYS A 180 -6.86 -5.21 -9.36
CA LYS A 180 -7.13 -6.02 -10.56
C LYS A 180 -8.55 -5.79 -11.09
N LEU A 181 -9.55 -5.74 -10.20
CA LEU A 181 -10.94 -5.43 -10.58
C LEU A 181 -11.03 -4.06 -11.25
N CYS A 182 -10.43 -3.00 -10.67
CA CYS A 182 -10.40 -1.69 -11.30
C CYS A 182 -9.70 -1.70 -12.67
N ILE A 183 -8.57 -2.40 -12.79
CA ILE A 183 -7.84 -2.52 -14.06
C ILE A 183 -8.69 -3.18 -15.14
N HIS A 184 -9.41 -4.26 -14.80
CA HIS A 184 -10.31 -4.92 -15.74
C HIS A 184 -11.45 -3.99 -16.21
N GLN A 185 -12.03 -3.22 -15.29
CA GLN A 185 -13.08 -2.26 -15.63
C GLN A 185 -12.53 -1.11 -16.49
N LEU A 186 -11.36 -0.58 -16.12
CA LEU A 186 -10.69 0.47 -16.88
C LEU A 186 -10.38 0.00 -18.32
N ASP A 187 -9.79 -1.18 -18.48
CA ASP A 187 -9.46 -1.78 -19.78
C ASP A 187 -10.73 -2.00 -20.66
N LYS A 188 -11.83 -2.40 -20.02
CA LYS A 188 -13.10 -2.65 -20.70
C LYS A 188 -13.82 -1.40 -21.21
N TYR A 189 -13.81 -0.32 -20.42
CA TYR A 189 -14.65 0.83 -20.67
C TYR A 189 -13.90 2.06 -21.18
N MET A 190 -12.60 2.17 -20.91
CA MET A 190 -11.80 3.31 -21.34
C MET A 190 -11.64 3.37 -22.86
N LYS A 191 -11.69 4.58 -23.39
CA LYS A 191 -11.43 4.87 -24.80
C LYS A 191 -10.18 5.72 -24.95
N LYS A 192 -9.54 5.61 -26.10
CA LYS A 192 -8.37 6.43 -26.40
C LYS A 192 -8.73 7.92 -26.34
N GLY A 193 -7.94 8.68 -25.58
CA GLY A 193 -8.13 10.11 -25.40
C GLY A 193 -9.01 10.49 -24.21
N ASP A 194 -9.60 9.52 -23.49
CA ASP A 194 -10.38 9.78 -22.27
C ASP A 194 -9.55 10.50 -21.22
N ARG A 195 -10.22 11.33 -20.42
CA ARG A 195 -9.63 11.97 -19.23
C ARG A 195 -10.03 11.22 -17.98
N LEU A 196 -9.05 10.92 -17.18
CA LEU A 196 -9.20 10.13 -15.96
C LEU A 196 -9.11 11.03 -14.72
N LEU A 197 -9.90 10.71 -13.69
CA LEU A 197 -9.74 11.19 -12.33
C LEU A 197 -9.52 9.98 -11.41
N ASP A 198 -8.43 9.99 -10.66
CA ASP A 198 -8.06 8.92 -9.72
C ASP A 198 -8.10 9.48 -8.30
N VAL A 199 -9.15 9.11 -7.56
CA VAL A 199 -9.40 9.59 -6.20
C VAL A 199 -8.82 8.59 -5.20
N GLY A 200 -7.82 9.02 -4.41
CA GLY A 200 -7.00 8.13 -3.61
C GLY A 200 -6.03 7.34 -4.50
N CYS A 201 -5.21 8.07 -5.26
CA CYS A 201 -4.39 7.47 -6.34
C CYS A 201 -3.28 6.53 -5.83
N GLY A 202 -2.86 6.66 -4.56
CA GLY A 202 -1.85 5.79 -3.95
C GLY A 202 -0.53 5.78 -4.73
N SER A 203 -0.17 4.64 -5.30
CA SER A 203 1.01 4.48 -6.18
C SER A 203 0.84 5.08 -7.58
N GLY A 204 -0.36 5.55 -7.93
CA GLY A 204 -0.73 6.02 -9.27
C GLY A 204 -0.99 4.92 -10.29
N ILE A 205 -1.01 3.66 -9.88
CA ILE A 205 -1.07 2.50 -10.78
C ILE A 205 -2.25 2.54 -11.74
N LEU A 206 -3.45 2.91 -11.29
CA LEU A 206 -4.65 2.93 -12.14
C LEU A 206 -4.54 4.02 -13.21
N SER A 207 -4.11 5.21 -12.82
CA SER A 207 -3.84 6.32 -13.75
C SER A 207 -2.75 5.97 -14.76
N ILE A 208 -1.63 5.39 -14.31
CA ILE A 208 -0.51 4.99 -15.18
C ILE A 208 -0.97 3.94 -16.21
N ILE A 209 -1.73 2.93 -15.78
CA ILE A 209 -2.31 1.93 -16.68
C ILE A 209 -3.20 2.60 -17.71
N GLY A 210 -4.12 3.46 -17.28
CA GLY A 210 -5.00 4.18 -18.18
C GLY A 210 -4.25 5.02 -19.23
N LEU A 211 -3.23 5.75 -18.82
CA LEU A 211 -2.38 6.53 -19.74
C LEU A 211 -1.64 5.64 -20.74
N LYS A 212 -1.11 4.50 -20.29
CA LYS A 212 -0.45 3.53 -21.19
C LYS A 212 -1.43 2.82 -22.13
N LEU A 213 -2.69 2.68 -21.77
CA LEU A 213 -3.76 2.18 -22.64
C LEU A 213 -4.29 3.26 -23.59
N GLY A 214 -3.86 4.51 -23.45
CA GLY A 214 -4.15 5.58 -24.38
C GLY A 214 -5.10 6.67 -23.87
N ALA A 215 -5.32 6.78 -22.55
CA ALA A 215 -5.98 7.94 -21.98
C ALA A 215 -5.22 9.24 -22.35
N GLY A 216 -5.96 10.32 -22.55
CA GLY A 216 -5.39 11.59 -22.99
C GLY A 216 -4.72 12.36 -21.85
N PHE A 217 -5.26 12.25 -20.65
CA PHE A 217 -4.75 12.92 -19.46
C PHE A 217 -5.35 12.31 -18.19
N ALA A 218 -4.61 12.31 -17.10
CA ALA A 218 -5.10 11.89 -15.79
C ALA A 218 -4.91 13.00 -14.75
N VAL A 219 -5.80 13.02 -13.75
CA VAL A 219 -5.63 13.79 -12.52
C VAL A 219 -5.72 12.82 -11.36
N GLY A 220 -4.73 12.83 -10.47
CA GLY A 220 -4.71 12.03 -9.25
C GLY A 220 -4.75 12.91 -8.00
N THR A 221 -5.54 12.51 -7.03
CA THR A 221 -5.56 13.14 -5.70
C THR A 221 -5.39 12.10 -4.62
N ASP A 222 -4.66 12.45 -3.56
CA ASP A 222 -4.55 11.63 -2.36
C ASP A 222 -4.43 12.54 -1.12
N ILE A 223 -4.84 12.05 0.03
CA ILE A 223 -4.68 12.75 1.31
C ILE A 223 -3.27 12.60 1.87
N ASP A 224 -2.53 11.58 1.44
CA ASP A 224 -1.19 11.26 1.89
C ASP A 224 -0.14 11.84 0.93
N GLU A 225 0.76 12.70 1.44
CA GLU A 225 1.88 13.25 0.70
C GLU A 225 2.84 12.16 0.15
N HIS A 226 2.94 11.03 0.86
CA HIS A 226 3.77 9.91 0.40
C HIS A 226 3.18 9.24 -0.85
N ALA A 227 1.86 9.19 -0.97
CA ALA A 227 1.19 8.70 -2.17
C ALA A 227 1.49 9.60 -3.39
N ILE A 228 1.50 10.93 -3.19
CA ILE A 228 1.86 11.87 -4.26
C ILE A 228 3.29 11.64 -4.74
N SER A 229 4.24 11.51 -3.81
CA SER A 229 5.64 11.24 -4.14
C SER A 229 5.82 9.91 -4.87
N ALA A 230 5.13 8.84 -4.40
CA ALA A 230 5.16 7.52 -5.02
C ALA A 230 4.57 7.54 -6.45
N THR A 231 3.44 8.24 -6.65
CA THR A 231 2.83 8.42 -7.98
C THR A 231 3.80 9.10 -8.94
N LEU A 232 4.45 10.19 -8.53
CA LEU A 232 5.42 10.91 -9.38
C LEU A 232 6.62 10.03 -9.75
N GLU A 233 7.17 9.29 -8.80
CA GLU A 233 8.25 8.34 -9.06
C GLU A 233 7.84 7.24 -10.05
N ASN A 234 6.63 6.69 -9.90
CA ASN A 234 6.12 5.65 -10.79
C ASN A 234 5.77 6.20 -12.18
N LEU A 235 5.30 7.44 -12.31
CA LEU A 235 5.12 8.10 -13.60
C LEU A 235 6.45 8.16 -14.36
N GLU A 236 7.52 8.65 -13.74
CA GLU A 236 8.84 8.75 -14.35
C GLU A 236 9.36 7.39 -14.83
N LYS A 237 9.23 6.33 -14.01
CA LYS A 237 9.62 4.95 -14.37
C LYS A 237 8.88 4.44 -15.60
N ASN A 238 7.66 4.91 -15.83
CA ASN A 238 6.85 4.54 -17.00
C ASN A 238 7.05 5.46 -18.21
N GLY A 239 7.97 6.43 -18.15
CA GLY A 239 8.23 7.40 -19.20
C GLY A 239 7.11 8.42 -19.38
N LEU A 240 6.32 8.65 -18.31
CA LEU A 240 5.24 9.63 -18.25
C LEU A 240 5.71 10.86 -17.45
N THR A 241 5.09 12.00 -17.70
CA THR A 241 5.45 13.28 -17.06
C THR A 241 4.19 14.04 -16.60
N ASP A 242 4.37 15.23 -16.07
CA ASP A 242 3.30 16.19 -15.77
C ASP A 242 2.49 16.63 -17.00
N GLU A 243 3.01 16.44 -18.22
CA GLU A 243 2.22 16.61 -19.45
C GLU A 243 1.12 15.55 -19.61
N ASN A 244 1.29 14.40 -18.95
CA ASN A 244 0.35 13.28 -19.00
C ASN A 244 -0.57 13.22 -17.80
N MET A 245 -0.08 13.62 -16.61
CA MET A 245 -0.84 13.53 -15.37
C MET A 245 -0.48 14.66 -14.42
N GLU A 246 -1.51 15.31 -13.89
CA GLU A 246 -1.40 16.16 -12.71
C GLU A 246 -1.69 15.32 -11.45
N VAL A 247 -0.81 15.40 -10.44
CA VAL A 247 -1.04 14.76 -9.14
C VAL A 247 -0.77 15.75 -8.02
N PHE A 248 -1.65 15.77 -7.02
CA PHE A 248 -1.51 16.68 -5.88
C PHE A 248 -2.21 16.15 -4.63
N GLN A 249 -1.69 16.57 -3.48
CA GLN A 249 -2.31 16.30 -2.19
C GLN A 249 -3.60 17.09 -2.03
N GLY A 250 -4.68 16.42 -1.63
CA GLY A 250 -5.95 17.05 -1.35
C GLY A 250 -7.05 16.06 -0.99
N ASN A 251 -8.01 16.55 -0.21
CA ASN A 251 -9.20 15.78 0.16
C ASN A 251 -10.42 16.30 -0.60
N ILE A 252 -10.80 15.59 -1.67
CA ILE A 252 -11.94 15.98 -2.52
C ILE A 252 -13.28 15.96 -1.77
N LEU A 253 -13.39 15.24 -0.64
CA LEU A 253 -14.64 15.21 0.14
C LEU A 253 -14.89 16.53 0.88
N SER A 254 -13.86 17.08 1.52
CA SER A 254 -13.98 18.18 2.46
C SER A 254 -13.42 19.50 1.96
N ASP A 255 -12.50 19.47 0.99
CA ASP A 255 -11.75 20.64 0.59
C ASP A 255 -12.24 21.23 -0.73
N GLN A 256 -12.73 22.47 -0.68
CA GLN A 256 -13.25 23.15 -1.87
C GLN A 256 -12.14 23.51 -2.86
N GLU A 257 -10.93 23.84 -2.40
CA GLU A 257 -9.80 24.15 -3.26
C GLU A 257 -9.42 22.92 -4.08
N THR A 258 -9.41 21.72 -3.46
CA THR A 258 -9.22 20.44 -4.15
C THR A 258 -10.29 20.21 -5.22
N LYS A 259 -11.58 20.42 -4.91
CA LYS A 259 -12.67 20.28 -5.88
C LYS A 259 -12.50 21.23 -7.07
N ASP A 260 -12.18 22.48 -6.81
CA ASP A 260 -12.01 23.49 -7.87
C ASP A 260 -10.78 23.20 -8.73
N ARG A 261 -9.69 22.70 -8.14
CA ARG A 261 -8.48 22.30 -8.85
C ARG A 261 -8.71 21.05 -9.72
N VAL A 262 -9.39 20.03 -9.22
CA VAL A 262 -9.88 18.89 -10.01
C VAL A 262 -10.71 19.39 -11.18
N GLY A 263 -11.58 20.35 -10.94
CA GLY A 263 -12.44 20.98 -11.94
C GLY A 263 -13.69 20.16 -12.24
N TYR A 264 -14.59 20.73 -13.03
CA TYR A 264 -15.95 20.23 -13.23
C TYR A 264 -16.18 19.84 -14.69
N GLU A 265 -17.03 18.81 -14.91
CA GLU A 265 -17.45 18.30 -16.23
C GLU A 265 -16.28 17.88 -17.14
N LYS A 266 -15.20 17.36 -16.57
CA LYS A 266 -13.94 17.09 -17.29
C LYS A 266 -13.65 15.62 -17.53
N TYR A 267 -14.14 14.71 -16.69
CA TYR A 267 -13.66 13.33 -16.68
C TYR A 267 -14.61 12.37 -17.36
N ASP A 268 -14.04 11.55 -18.23
CA ASP A 268 -14.73 10.46 -18.90
C ASP A 268 -14.83 9.24 -17.98
N ILE A 269 -13.78 9.00 -17.18
CA ILE A 269 -13.75 7.93 -16.18
C ILE A 269 -13.21 8.47 -14.86
N VAL A 270 -13.90 8.17 -13.78
CA VAL A 270 -13.46 8.37 -12.41
C VAL A 270 -13.11 7.01 -11.80
N LEU A 271 -11.96 6.91 -11.17
CA LEU A 271 -11.46 5.74 -10.46
C LEU A 271 -11.40 6.05 -8.97
N ALA A 272 -11.86 5.13 -8.14
CA ALA A 272 -11.75 5.21 -6.69
C ALA A 272 -11.58 3.80 -6.11
N ASN A 273 -10.34 3.45 -5.76
CA ASN A 273 -10.02 2.17 -5.12
C ASN A 273 -9.64 2.42 -3.66
N ILE A 274 -10.67 2.74 -2.86
CA ILE A 274 -10.55 3.18 -1.46
C ILE A 274 -11.64 2.53 -0.61
N LEU A 275 -11.60 2.74 0.71
CA LEU A 275 -12.55 2.12 1.63
C LEU A 275 -14.01 2.50 1.35
N ALA A 276 -14.94 1.55 1.56
CA ALA A 276 -16.37 1.75 1.37
C ALA A 276 -16.93 2.96 2.14
N ASP A 277 -16.47 3.19 3.38
CA ASP A 277 -16.89 4.31 4.20
C ASP A 277 -16.50 5.68 3.61
N VAL A 278 -15.52 5.71 2.69
CA VAL A 278 -15.10 6.89 1.93
C VAL A 278 -15.83 6.97 0.58
N LEU A 279 -16.14 5.82 -0.04
CA LEU A 279 -16.87 5.75 -1.31
C LEU A 279 -18.30 6.25 -1.19
N VAL A 280 -18.98 5.97 -0.07
CA VAL A 280 -20.36 6.42 0.16
C VAL A 280 -20.47 7.94 0.08
N PRO A 281 -19.76 8.75 0.89
CA PRO A 281 -19.80 10.22 0.75
C PRO A 281 -19.21 10.71 -0.57
N LEU A 282 -18.24 10.01 -1.17
CA LEU A 282 -17.71 10.38 -2.49
C LEU A 282 -18.80 10.34 -3.57
N SER A 283 -19.71 9.36 -3.52
CA SER A 283 -20.81 9.24 -4.46
C SER A 283 -21.74 10.46 -4.49
N GLU A 284 -21.82 11.20 -3.37
CA GLU A 284 -22.66 12.40 -3.25
C GLU A 284 -22.08 13.62 -4.00
N ILE A 285 -20.75 13.68 -4.10
CA ILE A 285 -20.06 14.90 -4.55
C ILE A 285 -19.30 14.75 -5.87
N ILE A 286 -19.15 13.54 -6.38
CA ILE A 286 -18.26 13.29 -7.53
C ILE A 286 -18.91 13.60 -8.87
N ARG A 287 -20.22 13.51 -8.98
CA ARG A 287 -20.98 13.69 -10.23
C ARG A 287 -20.67 15.01 -10.96
N PRO A 288 -20.56 16.17 -10.30
CA PRO A 288 -20.22 17.43 -10.97
C PRO A 288 -18.86 17.45 -11.68
N HIS A 289 -17.93 16.57 -11.30
CA HIS A 289 -16.60 16.49 -11.92
C HIS A 289 -16.60 15.66 -13.21
N MET A 290 -17.59 14.78 -13.36
CA MET A 290 -17.75 13.86 -14.49
C MET A 290 -18.39 14.55 -15.69
N LYS A 291 -18.04 14.13 -16.90
CA LYS A 291 -18.80 14.46 -18.09
C LYS A 291 -20.19 13.82 -18.02
N LYS A 292 -21.11 14.31 -18.85
CA LYS A 292 -22.51 13.83 -18.88
C LYS A 292 -22.62 12.30 -19.04
N ASP A 293 -21.77 11.72 -19.90
CA ASP A 293 -21.74 10.28 -20.17
C ASP A 293 -20.56 9.59 -19.50
N GLY A 294 -19.98 10.25 -18.48
CA GLY A 294 -18.85 9.75 -17.74
C GLY A 294 -19.20 8.55 -16.85
N MET A 295 -18.21 7.73 -16.59
CA MET A 295 -18.35 6.52 -15.77
C MET A 295 -17.52 6.65 -14.49
N ILE A 296 -17.94 5.94 -13.45
CA ILE A 296 -17.17 5.78 -12.23
C ILE A 296 -16.93 4.29 -11.95
N VAL A 297 -15.71 3.96 -11.56
CA VAL A 297 -15.31 2.62 -11.10
C VAL A 297 -14.89 2.74 -9.66
N MET A 298 -15.66 2.13 -8.77
CA MET A 298 -15.40 2.08 -7.34
C MET A 298 -15.00 0.68 -6.92
N SER A 299 -13.91 0.52 -6.17
CA SER A 299 -13.46 -0.73 -5.55
C SER A 299 -12.79 -0.45 -4.20
N GLY A 300 -12.24 -1.49 -3.55
CA GLY A 300 -11.90 -1.43 -2.13
C GLY A 300 -13.11 -1.77 -1.25
N ILE A 301 -14.10 -2.42 -1.86
CA ILE A 301 -15.37 -2.76 -1.24
C ILE A 301 -15.33 -4.25 -0.86
N ILE A 302 -15.44 -4.56 0.42
CA ILE A 302 -15.70 -5.94 0.86
C ILE A 302 -17.16 -6.30 0.58
N ASN A 303 -17.46 -7.56 0.25
CA ASN A 303 -18.79 -8.01 -0.17
C ASN A 303 -19.90 -7.66 0.85
N THR A 304 -19.60 -7.62 2.14
CA THR A 304 -20.52 -7.20 3.20
C THR A 304 -20.92 -5.72 3.12
N LYS A 305 -20.16 -4.88 2.39
CA LYS A 305 -20.40 -3.44 2.19
C LYS A 305 -20.93 -3.12 0.78
N GLU A 306 -21.15 -4.13 -0.07
CA GLU A 306 -21.59 -3.95 -1.45
C GLU A 306 -22.90 -3.17 -1.54
N GLU A 307 -23.93 -3.63 -0.81
CA GLU A 307 -25.26 -3.00 -0.87
C GLU A 307 -25.23 -1.54 -0.36
N GLU A 308 -24.39 -1.23 0.64
CA GLU A 308 -24.24 0.12 1.18
C GLU A 308 -23.74 1.09 0.11
N VAL A 309 -22.67 0.72 -0.62
CA VAL A 309 -22.08 1.54 -1.69
C VAL A 309 -23.00 1.63 -2.91
N LYS A 310 -23.58 0.51 -3.32
CA LYS A 310 -24.55 0.43 -4.41
C LYS A 310 -25.77 1.32 -4.16
N ASP A 311 -26.36 1.25 -2.98
CA ASP A 311 -27.51 2.07 -2.60
C ASP A 311 -27.16 3.56 -2.57
N ALA A 312 -25.94 3.90 -2.13
CA ALA A 312 -25.44 5.28 -2.16
C ALA A 312 -25.34 5.81 -3.62
N LEU A 313 -24.76 5.02 -4.52
CA LEU A 313 -24.70 5.38 -5.95
C LEU A 313 -26.10 5.59 -6.55
N LEU A 314 -27.03 4.66 -6.30
CA LEU A 314 -28.41 4.76 -6.81
C LEU A 314 -29.14 6.00 -6.25
N ARG A 315 -29.02 6.30 -4.96
CA ARG A 315 -29.60 7.49 -4.32
C ARG A 315 -29.06 8.79 -4.91
N ASN A 316 -27.79 8.79 -5.33
CA ASN A 316 -27.13 9.94 -5.94
C ASN A 316 -27.28 10.00 -7.46
N GLY A 317 -28.21 9.21 -8.02
CA GLY A 317 -28.63 9.28 -9.42
C GLY A 317 -27.70 8.58 -10.40
N PHE A 318 -26.83 7.68 -9.93
CA PHE A 318 -26.04 6.81 -10.79
C PHE A 318 -26.86 5.60 -11.22
N GLU A 319 -26.59 5.13 -12.42
CA GLU A 319 -27.08 3.85 -12.96
C GLU A 319 -25.94 2.83 -12.86
N ILE A 320 -26.18 1.70 -12.18
CA ILE A 320 -25.20 0.63 -12.09
C ILE A 320 -25.07 -0.05 -13.45
N VAL A 321 -23.87 -0.07 -13.98
CA VAL A 321 -23.54 -0.70 -15.28
C VAL A 321 -23.10 -2.14 -15.08
N GLU A 322 -22.24 -2.37 -14.08
CA GLU A 322 -21.69 -3.70 -13.80
C GLU A 322 -21.19 -3.79 -12.36
N ILE A 323 -21.33 -4.98 -11.78
CA ILE A 323 -20.70 -5.34 -10.51
C ILE A 323 -19.84 -6.57 -10.77
N THR A 324 -18.57 -6.51 -10.36
CA THR A 324 -17.61 -7.61 -10.54
C THR A 324 -16.97 -8.00 -9.21
N TYR A 325 -16.60 -9.28 -9.11
CA TYR A 325 -16.14 -9.89 -7.86
C TYR A 325 -14.79 -10.57 -8.04
N SER A 326 -13.96 -10.54 -7.00
CA SER A 326 -12.74 -11.32 -6.90
C SER A 326 -12.50 -11.69 -5.43
N GLY A 327 -12.76 -12.97 -5.07
CA GLY A 327 -12.81 -13.40 -3.68
C GLY A 327 -13.93 -12.67 -2.92
N GLU A 328 -13.59 -12.03 -1.82
CA GLU A 328 -14.50 -11.21 -1.00
C GLU A 328 -14.59 -9.74 -1.46
N TRP A 329 -13.86 -9.37 -2.50
CA TRP A 329 -13.76 -8.00 -2.99
C TRP A 329 -14.67 -7.73 -4.16
N VAL A 330 -15.19 -6.50 -4.20
CA VAL A 330 -16.17 -6.05 -5.19
C VAL A 330 -15.69 -4.79 -5.88
N ALA A 331 -15.98 -4.69 -7.18
CA ALA A 331 -15.94 -3.41 -7.89
C ALA A 331 -17.29 -3.11 -8.51
N ILE A 332 -17.73 -1.87 -8.40
CA ILE A 332 -18.97 -1.34 -8.95
C ILE A 332 -18.62 -0.30 -10.01
N THR A 333 -19.09 -0.54 -11.23
CA THR A 333 -19.03 0.43 -12.33
C THR A 333 -20.39 1.05 -12.52
N ALA A 334 -20.48 2.39 -12.54
CA ALA A 334 -21.73 3.14 -12.68
C ALA A 334 -21.54 4.36 -13.60
N LYS A 335 -22.65 4.93 -14.09
CA LYS A 335 -22.69 6.14 -14.95
C LYS A 335 -23.79 7.11 -14.51
#